data_d785d474534c2256fd23175b9342086e
#
_entry.id   d785d474534c2256fd23175b9342086e
#
_cell.length_a   1.000
_cell.length_b   1.000
_cell.length_c   1.000
_cell.angle_alpha   90.00
_cell.angle_beta   90.00
_cell.angle_gamma   90.00
#
_symmetry.space_group_name_H-M   'P 1'
#
loop_
_entity.id
_entity.type
_entity.pdbx_description
1 polymer ?
#
loop_
_entity_poly.entity_id
_entity_poly.type
_entity_poly.pdbx_seq_one_letter_code
_entity_poly.pdbx_strand_id
1 'polypeptide(L)'
;MTNPKFFRMALVLGLLSAIGPFAIDMYLPALPAIGVALHTDTHAVQMSLMAFFVSFAISQIVYGPASDIFGRKPPLYAGIALFVIGSIGCALAPDIVWLIAFRFLQGLGGGAPIVVPRAIVRDLHTGAEATQLMAMLMLVFSVSPILAPLIGSLIIDAAGWRAIFWVVSAIGVIGLVLVAFTLEETRPAAQRAQSDVASTLRAFALLLRDPHFIGLTAIGAFGMAAFFIYLANSSFVLIEHYGLTPRQYSLAFAVNAASFIGVSQFAGKLAERYGLPRIVSVALLGFAASMVVLATLNFAGIDGLAPMIAVLLIGFGFLGLVVPTTSVMALDDHGEIAGAASALMGTLQLVLGALVIAVMGVFVDGTARPMVAGIAVVAVIAWVLSRWTLGSRPRETAPA
;
A
#
# COMPACT_ATOMS: atom_id res chain seq x y z
N MET A 1 12.93 27.91 -12.67
CA MET A 1 12.80 28.45 -11.28
C MET A 1 11.46 27.98 -10.74
N THR A 2 11.44 27.08 -9.79
CA THR A 2 10.20 26.53 -9.22
C THR A 2 9.43 27.60 -8.47
N ASN A 3 8.18 27.83 -8.85
CA ASN A 3 7.29 28.79 -8.17
C ASN A 3 7.16 28.41 -6.68
N PRO A 4 7.45 29.33 -5.71
CA PRO A 4 7.37 29.03 -4.28
C PRO A 4 6.00 28.50 -3.84
N LYS A 5 4.92 28.92 -4.52
CA LYS A 5 3.56 28.43 -4.25
C LYS A 5 3.41 26.95 -4.67
N PHE A 6 4.01 26.55 -5.79
CA PHE A 6 4.01 25.17 -6.29
C PHE A 6 4.75 24.25 -5.31
N PHE A 7 5.95 24.65 -4.86
CA PHE A 7 6.72 23.85 -3.89
C PHE A 7 6.01 23.71 -2.55
N ARG A 8 5.42 24.81 -2.04
CA ARG A 8 4.63 24.78 -0.80
C ARG A 8 3.45 23.82 -0.92
N MET A 9 2.73 23.83 -2.03
CA MET A 9 1.61 22.92 -2.29
C MET A 9 2.09 21.46 -2.34
N ALA A 10 3.17 21.17 -3.08
CA ALA A 10 3.77 19.84 -3.15
C ALA A 10 4.14 19.31 -1.77
N LEU A 11 4.75 20.15 -0.93
CA LEU A 11 5.12 19.81 0.43
C LEU A 11 3.89 19.49 1.30
N VAL A 12 2.86 20.36 1.27
CA VAL A 12 1.65 20.17 2.08
C VAL A 12 0.91 18.89 1.66
N LEU A 13 0.65 18.73 0.35
CA LEU A 13 -0.05 17.55 -0.16
C LEU A 13 0.78 16.27 0.05
N GLY A 14 2.11 16.35 -0.06
CA GLY A 14 3.02 15.25 0.24
C GLY A 14 2.98 14.84 1.71
N LEU A 15 3.06 15.80 2.64
CA LEU A 15 2.96 15.52 4.08
C LEU A 15 1.61 14.92 4.46
N LEU A 16 0.51 15.41 3.89
CA LEU A 16 -0.81 14.80 4.07
C LEU A 16 -0.82 13.35 3.57
N SER A 17 -0.29 13.11 2.38
CA SER A 17 -0.25 11.76 1.79
C SER A 17 0.64 10.78 2.57
N ALA A 18 1.58 11.27 3.37
CA ALA A 18 2.43 10.45 4.23
C ALA A 18 1.69 9.85 5.44
N ILE A 19 0.59 10.45 5.90
CA ILE A 19 -0.11 10.07 7.13
C ILE A 19 -0.45 8.57 7.16
N GLY A 20 -1.09 8.05 6.10
CA GLY A 20 -1.49 6.65 6.00
C GLY A 20 -0.29 5.67 5.97
N PRO A 21 0.63 5.80 5.00
CA PRO A 21 1.82 4.94 4.91
C PRO A 21 2.65 4.92 6.19
N PHE A 22 2.90 6.08 6.82
CA PHE A 22 3.65 6.14 8.07
C PHE A 22 2.93 5.40 9.21
N ALA A 23 1.60 5.48 9.29
CA ALA A 23 0.82 4.75 10.31
C ALA A 23 0.86 3.23 10.13
N ILE A 24 1.10 2.75 8.90
CA ILE A 24 1.29 1.33 8.61
C ILE A 24 2.72 0.92 8.94
N ASP A 25 3.70 1.59 8.35
CA ASP A 25 5.07 1.11 8.31
C ASP A 25 5.82 1.33 9.65
N MET A 26 5.52 2.43 10.40
CA MET A 26 6.08 2.64 11.75
C MET A 26 5.60 1.61 12.76
N TYR A 27 4.44 1.01 12.52
CA TYR A 27 3.81 0.04 13.40
C TYR A 27 4.46 -1.36 13.31
N LEU A 28 5.03 -1.71 12.16
CA LEU A 28 5.53 -3.06 11.87
C LEU A 28 6.57 -3.59 12.87
N PRO A 29 7.63 -2.83 13.24
CA PRO A 29 8.62 -3.30 14.21
C PRO A 29 8.05 -3.47 15.62
N ALA A 30 6.87 -2.93 15.92
CA ALA A 30 6.21 -3.02 17.22
C ALA A 30 5.33 -4.27 17.39
N LEU A 31 4.96 -4.97 16.30
CA LEU A 31 4.00 -6.07 16.34
C LEU A 31 4.34 -7.14 17.41
N PRO A 32 5.59 -7.67 17.51
CA PRO A 32 5.94 -8.63 18.54
C PRO A 32 5.78 -8.06 19.96
N ALA A 33 6.25 -6.84 20.18
CA ALA A 33 6.16 -6.17 21.49
C ALA A 33 4.72 -5.93 21.95
N ILE A 34 3.80 -5.70 21.00
CA ILE A 34 2.37 -5.55 21.26
C ILE A 34 1.77 -6.88 21.71
N GLY A 35 2.12 -7.99 21.06
CA GLY A 35 1.67 -9.33 21.45
C GLY A 35 2.04 -9.64 22.90
N VAL A 36 3.29 -9.39 23.27
CA VAL A 36 3.76 -9.56 24.65
C VAL A 36 3.04 -8.61 25.62
N ALA A 37 2.93 -7.32 25.29
CA ALA A 37 2.37 -6.31 26.19
C ALA A 37 0.87 -6.46 26.42
N LEU A 38 0.12 -6.98 25.44
CA LEU A 38 -1.33 -7.20 25.52
C LEU A 38 -1.68 -8.67 25.83
N HIS A 39 -0.70 -9.51 26.14
CA HIS A 39 -0.85 -10.94 26.45
C HIS A 39 -1.70 -11.68 25.42
N THR A 40 -1.40 -11.49 24.15
CA THR A 40 -2.16 -12.05 23.03
C THR A 40 -1.25 -12.76 22.02
N ASP A 41 -1.84 -13.56 21.15
CA ASP A 41 -1.12 -14.31 20.12
C ASP A 41 -0.82 -13.45 18.88
N THR A 42 0.07 -13.96 18.03
CA THR A 42 0.48 -13.33 16.78
C THR A 42 -0.71 -13.09 15.84
N HIS A 43 -1.65 -14.03 15.76
CA HIS A 43 -2.84 -13.91 14.92
C HIS A 43 -3.69 -12.71 15.31
N ALA A 44 -3.99 -12.53 16.60
CA ALA A 44 -4.77 -11.39 17.07
C ALA A 44 -4.07 -10.05 16.79
N VAL A 45 -2.74 -9.99 16.93
CA VAL A 45 -1.98 -8.79 16.55
C VAL A 45 -2.08 -8.51 15.05
N GLN A 46 -1.98 -9.52 14.19
CA GLN A 46 -2.16 -9.39 12.74
C GLN A 46 -3.57 -8.92 12.37
N MET A 47 -4.61 -9.31 13.13
CA MET A 47 -5.98 -8.82 12.93
C MET A 47 -6.09 -7.30 13.10
N SER A 48 -5.24 -6.67 13.91
CA SER A 48 -5.20 -5.21 14.03
C SER A 48 -4.70 -4.53 12.75
N LEU A 49 -3.74 -5.16 12.07
CA LEU A 49 -3.24 -4.70 10.76
C LEU A 49 -4.28 -4.93 9.66
N MET A 50 -4.91 -6.12 9.65
CA MET A 50 -6.01 -6.43 8.73
C MET A 50 -7.17 -5.45 8.89
N ALA A 51 -7.60 -5.15 10.13
CA ALA A 51 -8.67 -4.21 10.41
C ALA A 51 -8.39 -2.82 9.81
N PHE A 52 -7.14 -2.35 9.92
CA PHE A 52 -6.70 -1.13 9.28
C PHE A 52 -6.81 -1.21 7.75
N PHE A 53 -6.34 -2.28 7.10
CA PHE A 53 -6.39 -2.40 5.64
C PHE A 53 -7.82 -2.51 5.11
N VAL A 54 -8.70 -3.26 5.78
CA VAL A 54 -10.11 -3.36 5.40
C VAL A 54 -10.79 -1.99 5.46
N SER A 55 -10.64 -1.28 6.56
CA SER A 55 -11.24 0.05 6.72
C SER A 55 -10.62 1.09 5.78
N PHE A 56 -9.33 0.98 5.53
CA PHE A 56 -8.61 1.82 4.57
C PHE A 56 -9.08 1.57 3.13
N ALA A 57 -9.37 0.32 2.74
CA ALA A 57 -9.96 -0.02 1.46
C ALA A 57 -11.35 0.60 1.29
N ILE A 58 -12.20 0.49 2.32
CA ILE A 58 -13.53 1.13 2.35
C ILE A 58 -13.39 2.64 2.18
N SER A 59 -12.46 3.25 2.89
CA SER A 59 -12.25 4.69 2.87
C SER A 59 -11.85 5.21 1.49
N GLN A 60 -11.07 4.47 0.71
CA GLN A 60 -10.68 4.88 -0.64
C GLN A 60 -11.88 5.01 -1.60
N ILE A 61 -12.87 4.12 -1.46
CA ILE A 61 -14.12 4.21 -2.25
C ILE A 61 -14.97 5.38 -1.82
N VAL A 62 -15.01 5.68 -0.52
CA VAL A 62 -15.89 6.70 0.06
C VAL A 62 -15.37 8.12 -0.15
N TYR A 63 -14.07 8.37 0.11
CA TYR A 63 -13.53 9.74 0.09
C TYR A 63 -13.42 10.35 -1.31
N GLY A 64 -13.33 9.55 -2.37
CA GLY A 64 -13.37 10.05 -3.74
C GLY A 64 -14.68 10.82 -4.01
N PRO A 65 -15.81 10.11 -4.08
CA PRO A 65 -17.12 10.74 -4.30
C PRO A 65 -17.48 11.77 -3.22
N ALA A 66 -17.18 11.53 -1.95
CA ALA A 66 -17.43 12.49 -0.89
C ALA A 66 -16.73 13.83 -1.15
N SER A 67 -15.47 13.80 -1.60
CA SER A 67 -14.71 15.01 -1.92
C SER A 67 -15.22 15.72 -3.19
N ASP A 68 -15.87 14.99 -4.07
CA ASP A 68 -16.51 15.57 -5.26
C ASP A 68 -17.83 16.27 -4.92
N ILE A 69 -18.58 15.76 -3.96
CA ILE A 69 -19.90 16.27 -3.54
C ILE A 69 -19.76 17.41 -2.53
N PHE A 70 -18.99 17.20 -1.47
CA PHE A 70 -18.90 18.15 -0.35
C PHE A 70 -17.79 19.19 -0.51
N GLY A 71 -16.92 19.03 -1.52
CA GLY A 71 -15.68 19.79 -1.67
C GLY A 71 -14.49 19.05 -1.03
N ARG A 72 -13.26 19.54 -1.27
CA ARG A 72 -12.04 18.85 -0.88
C ARG A 72 -11.75 18.92 0.63
N LYS A 73 -11.98 20.09 1.24
CA LYS A 73 -11.65 20.33 2.65
C LYS A 73 -12.50 19.55 3.66
N PRO A 74 -13.85 19.49 3.57
CA PRO A 74 -14.67 18.81 4.57
C PRO A 74 -14.31 17.32 4.74
N PRO A 75 -14.16 16.50 3.69
CA PRO A 75 -13.73 15.11 3.84
C PRO A 75 -12.31 14.95 4.37
N LEU A 76 -11.38 15.89 4.07
CA LEU A 76 -10.04 15.90 4.67
C LEU A 76 -10.11 16.11 6.17
N TYR A 77 -10.88 17.10 6.65
CA TYR A 77 -11.07 17.35 8.07
C TYR A 77 -11.69 16.14 8.77
N ALA A 78 -12.77 15.61 8.22
CA ALA A 78 -13.45 14.44 8.81
C ALA A 78 -12.52 13.22 8.87
N GLY A 79 -11.81 12.92 7.77
CA GLY A 79 -10.91 11.78 7.70
C GLY A 79 -9.71 11.91 8.63
N ILE A 80 -9.03 13.06 8.62
CA ILE A 80 -7.85 13.24 9.49
C ILE A 80 -8.28 13.30 10.96
N ALA A 81 -9.43 13.91 11.31
CA ALA A 81 -9.95 13.89 12.68
C ALA A 81 -10.24 12.46 13.13
N LEU A 82 -10.90 11.66 12.29
CA LEU A 82 -11.18 10.25 12.56
C LEU A 82 -9.88 9.44 12.74
N PHE A 83 -8.87 9.70 11.90
CA PHE A 83 -7.55 9.11 12.01
C PHE A 83 -6.86 9.47 13.34
N VAL A 84 -6.92 10.73 13.78
CA VAL A 84 -6.35 11.18 15.06
C VAL A 84 -7.06 10.51 16.24
N ILE A 85 -8.41 10.46 16.23
CA ILE A 85 -9.19 9.79 17.26
C ILE A 85 -8.82 8.29 17.33
N GLY A 86 -8.77 7.62 16.18
CA GLY A 86 -8.32 6.23 16.09
C GLY A 86 -6.90 6.02 16.62
N SER A 87 -5.97 6.94 16.29
CA SER A 87 -4.58 6.88 16.77
C SER A 87 -4.49 7.06 18.29
N ILE A 88 -5.19 8.01 18.86
CA ILE A 88 -5.26 8.21 20.33
C ILE A 88 -5.86 6.96 20.98
N GLY A 89 -6.96 6.41 20.41
CA GLY A 89 -7.57 5.18 20.89
C GLY A 89 -6.60 3.99 20.88
N CYS A 90 -5.79 3.83 19.82
CA CYS A 90 -4.75 2.80 19.76
C CYS A 90 -3.68 2.99 20.85
N ALA A 91 -3.25 4.22 21.12
CA ALA A 91 -2.28 4.53 22.18
C ALA A 91 -2.79 4.17 23.57
N LEU A 92 -4.10 4.31 23.78
CA LEU A 92 -4.78 4.08 25.05
C LEU A 92 -5.42 2.68 25.18
N ALA A 93 -5.33 1.84 24.13
CA ALA A 93 -5.97 0.53 24.10
C ALA A 93 -5.54 -0.35 25.30
N PRO A 94 -6.47 -0.84 26.12
CA PRO A 94 -6.17 -1.68 27.26
C PRO A 94 -5.88 -3.13 26.87
N ASP A 95 -6.46 -3.58 25.74
CA ASP A 95 -6.34 -4.94 25.24
C ASP A 95 -6.36 -4.96 23.69
N ILE A 96 -6.20 -6.15 23.12
CA ILE A 96 -6.12 -6.33 21.67
C ILE A 96 -7.44 -6.02 20.94
N VAL A 97 -8.59 -6.24 21.57
CA VAL A 97 -9.92 -5.99 20.95
C VAL A 97 -10.12 -4.50 20.72
N TRP A 98 -9.81 -3.67 21.72
CA TRP A 98 -9.83 -2.22 21.57
C TRP A 98 -8.79 -1.73 20.56
N LEU A 99 -7.59 -2.32 20.55
CA LEU A 99 -6.59 -1.98 19.55
C LEU A 99 -7.11 -2.26 18.14
N ILE A 100 -7.69 -3.42 17.87
CA ILE A 100 -8.29 -3.78 16.57
C ILE A 100 -9.40 -2.77 16.20
N ALA A 101 -10.30 -2.44 17.13
CA ALA A 101 -11.39 -1.50 16.90
C ALA A 101 -10.86 -0.09 16.53
N PHE A 102 -9.88 0.42 17.28
CA PHE A 102 -9.29 1.73 16.99
C PHE A 102 -8.40 1.72 15.74
N ARG A 103 -7.76 0.61 15.41
CA ARG A 103 -7.05 0.44 14.12
C ARG A 103 -8.02 0.48 12.94
N PHE A 104 -9.21 -0.11 13.08
CA PHE A 104 -10.26 0.02 12.09
C PHE A 104 -10.70 1.48 11.93
N LEU A 105 -10.94 2.19 13.02
CA LEU A 105 -11.30 3.61 12.99
C LEU A 105 -10.20 4.46 12.35
N GLN A 106 -8.94 4.20 12.69
CA GLN A 106 -7.76 4.88 12.15
C GLN A 106 -7.65 4.67 10.63
N GLY A 107 -7.87 3.44 10.14
CA GLY A 107 -7.84 3.12 8.72
C GLY A 107 -8.96 3.83 7.93
N LEU A 108 -10.18 3.91 8.50
CA LEU A 108 -11.26 4.71 7.90
C LEU A 108 -10.85 6.17 7.69
N GLY A 109 -10.14 6.75 8.64
CA GLY A 109 -9.65 8.12 8.52
C GLY A 109 -8.47 8.28 7.56
N GLY A 110 -7.62 7.24 7.45
CA GLY A 110 -6.36 7.29 6.72
C GLY A 110 -6.47 7.41 5.21
N GLY A 111 -7.62 7.10 4.61
CA GLY A 111 -7.81 7.20 3.16
C GLY A 111 -8.01 8.62 2.65
N ALA A 112 -8.62 9.50 3.43
CA ALA A 112 -8.86 10.88 3.00
C ALA A 112 -7.57 11.62 2.60
N PRO A 113 -6.50 11.59 3.43
CA PRO A 113 -5.25 12.27 3.11
C PRO A 113 -4.44 11.62 1.97
N ILE A 114 -4.92 10.51 1.41
CA ILE A 114 -4.32 9.89 0.21
C ILE A 114 -5.13 10.20 -1.05
N VAL A 115 -6.45 10.07 -0.96
CA VAL A 115 -7.35 10.23 -2.11
C VAL A 115 -7.53 11.70 -2.48
N VAL A 116 -7.78 12.54 -1.49
CA VAL A 116 -8.15 13.95 -1.73
C VAL A 116 -6.97 14.79 -2.25
N PRO A 117 -5.72 14.66 -1.80
CA PRO A 117 -4.59 15.36 -2.41
C PRO A 117 -4.41 15.10 -3.89
N ARG A 118 -4.62 13.86 -4.35
CA ARG A 118 -4.58 13.53 -5.79
C ARG A 118 -5.68 14.24 -6.57
N ALA A 119 -6.87 14.40 -5.97
CA ALA A 119 -7.96 15.15 -6.59
C ALA A 119 -7.64 16.65 -6.64
N ILE A 120 -7.06 17.23 -5.58
CA ILE A 120 -6.62 18.63 -5.55
C ILE A 120 -5.59 18.93 -6.64
N VAL A 121 -4.62 18.02 -6.84
CA VAL A 121 -3.63 18.18 -7.93
C VAL A 121 -4.33 18.31 -9.29
N ARG A 122 -5.33 17.44 -9.56
CA ARG A 122 -6.09 17.47 -10.82
C ARG A 122 -7.00 18.69 -10.96
N ASP A 123 -7.48 19.24 -9.84
CA ASP A 123 -8.31 20.46 -9.87
C ASP A 123 -7.50 21.72 -10.23
N LEU A 124 -6.21 21.76 -9.80
CA LEU A 124 -5.38 22.97 -9.88
C LEU A 124 -4.38 22.96 -11.04
N HIS A 125 -3.97 21.79 -11.50
CA HIS A 125 -2.90 21.63 -12.48
C HIS A 125 -3.27 20.63 -13.56
N THR A 126 -2.77 20.87 -14.79
CA THR A 126 -2.89 19.96 -15.94
C THR A 126 -1.53 19.72 -16.57
N GLY A 127 -1.43 18.72 -17.43
CA GLY A 127 -0.20 18.44 -18.20
C GLY A 127 1.03 18.18 -17.32
N ALA A 128 2.16 18.82 -17.63
CA ALA A 128 3.45 18.59 -17.00
C ALA A 128 3.49 18.94 -15.49
N GLU A 129 2.80 20.03 -15.08
CA GLU A 129 2.76 20.44 -13.67
C GLU A 129 1.99 19.42 -12.81
N ALA A 130 0.84 18.93 -13.29
CA ALA A 130 0.09 17.89 -12.60
C ALA A 130 0.92 16.62 -12.48
N THR A 131 1.61 16.22 -13.55
CA THR A 131 2.50 15.05 -13.56
C THR A 131 3.63 15.19 -12.54
N GLN A 132 4.26 16.37 -12.46
CA GLN A 132 5.34 16.62 -11.49
C GLN A 132 4.84 16.57 -10.05
N LEU A 133 3.67 17.17 -9.74
CA LEU A 133 3.08 17.08 -8.40
C LEU A 133 2.71 15.64 -8.03
N MET A 134 2.10 14.89 -8.95
CA MET A 134 1.79 13.48 -8.72
C MET A 134 3.06 12.65 -8.47
N ALA A 135 4.14 12.90 -9.20
CA ALA A 135 5.43 12.24 -8.96
C ALA A 135 5.99 12.55 -7.56
N MET A 136 5.85 13.80 -7.08
CA MET A 136 6.25 14.16 -5.72
C MET A 136 5.40 13.46 -4.65
N LEU A 137 4.09 13.31 -4.87
CA LEU A 137 3.24 12.51 -3.97
C LEU A 137 3.66 11.03 -3.97
N MET A 138 3.98 10.47 -5.14
CA MET A 138 4.44 9.08 -5.25
C MET A 138 5.80 8.87 -4.57
N LEU A 139 6.68 9.88 -4.57
CA LEU A 139 7.96 9.81 -3.85
C LEU A 139 7.75 9.57 -2.35
N VAL A 140 6.74 10.19 -1.75
CA VAL A 140 6.40 9.98 -0.32
C VAL A 140 6.05 8.51 -0.06
N PHE A 141 5.23 7.90 -0.93
CA PHE A 141 4.90 6.48 -0.84
C PHE A 141 6.13 5.58 -1.00
N SER A 142 7.07 5.98 -1.85
CA SER A 142 8.32 5.23 -2.07
C SER A 142 9.28 5.33 -0.88
N VAL A 143 9.32 6.48 -0.20
CA VAL A 143 10.24 6.70 0.92
C VAL A 143 9.69 6.13 2.23
N SER A 144 8.37 6.09 2.41
CA SER A 144 7.73 5.61 3.65
C SER A 144 8.19 4.22 4.08
N PRO A 145 8.18 3.17 3.24
CA PRO A 145 8.60 1.84 3.66
C PRO A 145 10.08 1.74 4.08
N ILE A 146 10.89 2.72 3.69
CA ILE A 146 12.31 2.77 4.08
C ILE A 146 12.47 3.51 5.42
N LEU A 147 11.87 4.69 5.54
CA LEU A 147 12.08 5.57 6.70
C LEU A 147 11.16 5.25 7.89
N ALA A 148 9.89 4.91 7.63
CA ALA A 148 8.92 4.78 8.70
C ALA A 148 9.23 3.62 9.66
N PRO A 149 9.62 2.40 9.24
CA PRO A 149 10.02 1.36 10.17
C PRO A 149 11.26 1.73 11.00
N LEU A 150 12.23 2.44 10.39
CA LEU A 150 13.42 2.92 11.11
C LEU A 150 13.06 3.92 12.21
N ILE A 151 12.21 4.90 11.88
CA ILE A 151 11.71 5.87 12.86
C ILE A 151 10.89 5.14 13.94
N GLY A 152 10.04 4.19 13.54
CA GLY A 152 9.25 3.37 14.44
C GLY A 152 10.11 2.60 15.44
N SER A 153 11.20 1.96 14.98
CA SER A 153 12.11 1.23 15.87
C SER A 153 12.79 2.15 16.89
N LEU A 154 13.20 3.36 16.49
CA LEU A 154 13.80 4.32 17.41
C LEU A 154 12.80 4.80 18.48
N ILE A 155 11.53 4.97 18.10
CA ILE A 155 10.46 5.35 19.03
C ILE A 155 10.18 4.22 20.01
N ILE A 156 10.16 2.97 19.55
CA ILE A 156 9.95 1.78 20.39
C ILE A 156 11.05 1.67 21.44
N ASP A 157 12.30 1.81 21.03
CA ASP A 157 13.46 1.74 21.92
C ASP A 157 13.42 2.86 22.99
N ALA A 158 12.96 4.05 22.65
CA ALA A 158 12.95 5.19 23.54
C ALA A 158 11.73 5.25 24.49
N ALA A 159 10.53 4.87 23.99
CA ALA A 159 9.26 5.14 24.70
C ALA A 159 8.20 4.04 24.55
N GLY A 160 8.57 2.90 23.98
CA GLY A 160 7.68 1.76 23.78
C GLY A 160 6.69 1.92 22.62
N TRP A 161 5.95 0.85 22.33
CA TRP A 161 5.09 0.77 21.14
C TRP A 161 3.90 1.78 21.12
N ARG A 162 3.38 2.14 22.29
CA ARG A 162 2.27 3.14 22.39
C ARG A 162 2.70 4.52 21.90
N ALA A 163 3.97 4.87 22.04
CA ALA A 163 4.50 6.15 21.60
C ALA A 163 4.40 6.34 20.07
N ILE A 164 4.41 5.26 19.28
CA ILE A 164 4.17 5.32 17.84
C ILE A 164 2.83 5.98 17.55
N PHE A 165 1.77 5.56 18.24
CA PHE A 165 0.43 6.09 18.01
C PHE A 165 0.29 7.55 18.45
N TRP A 166 1.02 7.97 19.49
CA TRP A 166 1.09 9.39 19.86
C TRP A 166 1.80 10.23 18.81
N VAL A 167 2.91 9.74 18.25
CA VAL A 167 3.64 10.42 17.15
C VAL A 167 2.74 10.50 15.91
N VAL A 168 2.10 9.41 15.52
CA VAL A 168 1.19 9.37 14.37
C VAL A 168 -0.03 10.28 14.58
N SER A 169 -0.56 10.36 15.81
CA SER A 169 -1.61 11.32 16.19
C SER A 169 -1.15 12.77 16.03
N ALA A 170 0.06 13.09 16.50
CA ALA A 170 0.65 14.42 16.34
C ALA A 170 0.82 14.79 14.85
N ILE A 171 1.28 13.85 14.00
CA ILE A 171 1.36 14.04 12.55
C ILE A 171 -0.04 14.34 11.98
N GLY A 172 -1.08 13.64 12.41
CA GLY A 172 -2.46 13.89 12.01
C GLY A 172 -2.95 15.30 12.43
N VAL A 173 -2.65 15.74 13.65
CA VAL A 173 -2.99 17.09 14.13
C VAL A 173 -2.26 18.16 13.30
N ILE A 174 -0.98 17.96 13.00
CA ILE A 174 -0.23 18.83 12.09
C ILE A 174 -0.91 18.86 10.71
N GLY A 175 -1.38 17.72 10.21
CA GLY A 175 -2.16 17.61 8.98
C GLY A 175 -3.42 18.47 9.01
N LEU A 176 -4.20 18.45 10.11
CA LEU A 176 -5.39 19.30 10.28
C LEU A 176 -5.04 20.79 10.24
N VAL A 177 -3.97 21.18 10.93
CA VAL A 177 -3.46 22.56 10.93
C VAL A 177 -3.03 22.97 9.51
N LEU A 178 -2.32 22.12 8.79
CA LEU A 178 -1.93 22.39 7.40
C LEU A 178 -3.15 22.58 6.51
N VAL A 179 -4.17 21.72 6.61
CA VAL A 179 -5.43 21.87 5.83
C VAL A 179 -6.12 23.19 6.17
N ALA A 180 -6.13 23.59 7.47
CA ALA A 180 -6.80 24.80 7.90
C ALA A 180 -6.16 26.08 7.32
N PHE A 181 -4.84 26.18 7.40
CA PHE A 181 -4.13 27.42 7.11
C PHE A 181 -3.50 27.50 5.73
N THR A 182 -3.34 26.37 5.01
CA THR A 182 -2.60 26.36 3.74
C THR A 182 -3.42 25.93 2.53
N LEU A 183 -4.49 25.15 2.73
CA LEU A 183 -5.33 24.69 1.64
C LEU A 183 -6.56 25.59 1.48
N GLU A 184 -6.78 26.00 0.24
CA GLU A 184 -8.05 26.60 -0.18
C GLU A 184 -8.98 25.52 -0.73
N GLU A 185 -10.29 25.79 -0.76
CA GLU A 185 -11.23 24.88 -1.39
C GLU A 185 -11.07 24.96 -2.91
N THR A 186 -10.74 23.83 -3.54
CA THR A 186 -10.41 23.80 -4.98
C THR A 186 -11.57 23.39 -5.86
N ARG A 187 -12.68 22.84 -5.26
CA ARG A 187 -13.85 22.42 -6.03
C ARG A 187 -15.00 23.43 -5.91
N PRO A 188 -15.32 24.18 -6.97
CA PRO A 188 -16.40 25.18 -6.95
C PRO A 188 -17.78 24.55 -6.68
N ALA A 189 -18.67 25.30 -6.03
CA ALA A 189 -20.01 24.83 -5.68
C ALA A 189 -20.81 24.34 -6.89
N ALA A 190 -20.66 25.00 -8.05
CA ALA A 190 -21.33 24.61 -9.30
C ALA A 190 -20.90 23.21 -9.79
N GLN A 191 -19.63 22.84 -9.61
CA GLN A 191 -19.14 21.51 -9.99
C GLN A 191 -19.57 20.44 -9.00
N ARG A 192 -19.75 20.77 -7.71
CA ARG A 192 -20.25 19.83 -6.68
C ARG A 192 -21.66 19.37 -7.01
N ALA A 193 -22.53 20.27 -7.47
CA ALA A 193 -23.91 19.98 -7.84
C ALA A 193 -24.04 18.98 -9.02
N GLN A 194 -22.99 18.85 -9.84
CA GLN A 194 -22.96 17.93 -10.99
C GLN A 194 -22.36 16.56 -10.64
N SER A 195 -21.87 16.37 -9.41
CA SER A 195 -21.25 15.11 -9.00
C SER A 195 -22.31 14.07 -8.69
N ASP A 196 -22.22 12.92 -9.35
CA ASP A 196 -23.18 11.82 -9.22
C ASP A 196 -22.45 10.53 -8.78
N VAL A 197 -22.84 10.02 -7.60
CA VAL A 197 -22.36 8.73 -7.09
C VAL A 197 -22.78 7.58 -8.02
N ALA A 198 -23.94 7.68 -8.65
CA ALA A 198 -24.41 6.65 -9.56
C ALA A 198 -23.51 6.50 -10.80
N SER A 199 -22.84 7.56 -11.25
CA SER A 199 -21.86 7.49 -12.33
C SER A 199 -20.63 6.66 -11.91
N THR A 200 -20.13 6.85 -10.68
CA THR A 200 -19.02 6.07 -10.13
C THR A 200 -19.39 4.59 -9.99
N LEU A 201 -20.59 4.30 -9.47
CA LEU A 201 -21.07 2.91 -9.33
C LEU A 201 -21.26 2.24 -10.70
N ARG A 202 -21.74 2.97 -11.70
CA ARG A 202 -21.85 2.48 -13.09
C ARG A 202 -20.45 2.18 -13.67
N ALA A 203 -19.47 3.07 -13.43
CA ALA A 203 -18.10 2.82 -13.85
C ALA A 203 -17.51 1.56 -13.17
N PHE A 204 -17.74 1.36 -11.87
CA PHE A 204 -17.33 0.14 -11.18
C PHE A 204 -18.01 -1.11 -11.75
N ALA A 205 -19.32 -1.04 -12.04
CA ALA A 205 -20.05 -2.16 -12.63
C ALA A 205 -19.55 -2.50 -14.03
N LEU A 206 -19.14 -1.52 -14.83
CA LEU A 206 -18.53 -1.72 -16.13
C LEU A 206 -17.17 -2.40 -16.00
N LEU A 207 -16.30 -1.89 -15.14
CA LEU A 207 -14.96 -2.41 -14.89
C LEU A 207 -14.98 -3.85 -14.35
N LEU A 208 -15.92 -4.18 -13.45
CA LEU A 208 -16.09 -5.53 -12.92
C LEU A 208 -16.59 -6.54 -13.96
N ARG A 209 -17.13 -6.07 -15.07
CA ARG A 209 -17.57 -6.93 -16.21
C ARG A 209 -16.49 -7.08 -17.28
N ASP A 210 -15.43 -6.30 -17.21
CA ASP A 210 -14.31 -6.43 -18.14
C ASP A 210 -13.31 -7.50 -17.65
N PRO A 211 -13.22 -8.67 -18.31
CA PRO A 211 -12.34 -9.75 -17.89
C PRO A 211 -10.86 -9.39 -18.03
N HIS A 212 -10.51 -8.47 -18.96
CA HIS A 212 -9.13 -8.02 -19.13
C HIS A 212 -8.69 -7.12 -17.98
N PHE A 213 -9.53 -6.12 -17.62
CA PHE A 213 -9.30 -5.27 -16.45
C PHE A 213 -9.19 -6.10 -15.16
N ILE A 214 -10.12 -7.04 -14.94
CA ILE A 214 -10.10 -7.90 -13.75
C ILE A 214 -8.87 -8.81 -13.75
N GLY A 215 -8.49 -9.37 -14.90
CA GLY A 215 -7.29 -10.19 -15.02
C GLY A 215 -6.01 -9.43 -14.65
N LEU A 216 -5.80 -8.23 -15.19
CA LEU A 216 -4.65 -7.37 -14.87
C LEU A 216 -4.67 -6.90 -13.41
N THR A 217 -5.85 -6.52 -12.90
CA THR A 217 -6.05 -6.15 -11.50
C THR A 217 -5.73 -7.32 -10.57
N ALA A 218 -6.17 -8.54 -10.89
CA ALA A 218 -5.89 -9.74 -10.11
C ALA A 218 -4.39 -10.07 -10.10
N ILE A 219 -3.70 -9.97 -11.24
CA ILE A 219 -2.24 -10.14 -11.30
C ILE A 219 -1.54 -9.18 -10.34
N GLY A 220 -1.85 -7.89 -10.42
CA GLY A 220 -1.30 -6.89 -9.51
C GLY A 220 -1.68 -7.14 -8.04
N ALA A 221 -2.92 -7.56 -7.79
CA ALA A 221 -3.42 -7.83 -6.43
C ALA A 221 -2.73 -9.04 -5.79
N PHE A 222 -2.54 -10.15 -6.51
CA PHE A 222 -1.78 -11.31 -6.01
C PHE A 222 -0.28 -11.00 -5.86
N GLY A 223 0.28 -10.17 -6.74
CA GLY A 223 1.63 -9.65 -6.54
C GLY A 223 1.75 -8.85 -5.23
N MET A 224 0.83 -7.91 -5.00
CA MET A 224 0.78 -7.13 -3.75
C MET A 224 0.44 -7.98 -2.53
N ALA A 225 -0.36 -9.05 -2.68
CA ALA A 225 -0.66 -9.98 -1.58
C ALA A 225 0.61 -10.60 -1.01
N ALA A 226 1.61 -10.92 -1.85
CA ALA A 226 2.92 -11.38 -1.39
C ALA A 226 3.62 -10.34 -0.50
N PHE A 227 3.56 -9.06 -0.88
CA PHE A 227 4.07 -7.97 -0.06
C PHE A 227 3.30 -7.85 1.27
N PHE A 228 1.98 -8.00 1.26
CA PHE A 228 1.16 -7.94 2.47
C PHE A 228 1.41 -9.15 3.40
N ILE A 229 1.67 -10.36 2.87
CA ILE A 229 2.12 -11.50 3.67
C ILE A 229 3.45 -11.17 4.36
N TYR A 230 4.42 -10.66 3.60
CA TYR A 230 5.70 -10.23 4.16
C TYR A 230 5.50 -9.14 5.22
N LEU A 231 4.72 -8.13 4.95
CA LEU A 231 4.46 -7.02 5.85
C LEU A 231 3.84 -7.47 7.19
N ALA A 232 2.90 -8.41 7.18
CA ALA A 232 2.22 -8.88 8.38
C ALA A 232 3.02 -9.91 9.19
N ASN A 233 3.92 -10.66 8.55
CA ASN A 233 4.63 -11.78 9.18
C ASN A 233 6.12 -11.48 9.44
N SER A 234 6.75 -10.59 8.66
CA SER A 234 8.20 -10.40 8.69
C SER A 234 8.74 -9.95 10.04
N SER A 235 8.00 -9.16 10.82
CA SER A 235 8.44 -8.73 12.15
C SER A 235 8.52 -9.90 13.12
N PHE A 236 7.55 -10.81 13.11
CA PHE A 236 7.56 -12.02 13.93
C PHE A 236 8.68 -12.96 13.48
N VAL A 237 8.80 -13.19 12.16
CA VAL A 237 9.84 -14.05 11.60
C VAL A 237 11.24 -13.48 11.85
N LEU A 238 11.48 -12.20 11.55
CA LEU A 238 12.82 -11.64 11.68
C LEU A 238 13.22 -11.32 13.12
N ILE A 239 12.28 -10.89 13.97
CA ILE A 239 12.57 -10.55 15.38
C ILE A 239 12.52 -11.80 16.28
N GLU A 240 11.42 -12.58 16.22
CA GLU A 240 11.24 -13.70 17.15
C GLU A 240 11.98 -14.97 16.69
N HIS A 241 11.88 -15.33 15.39
CA HIS A 241 12.50 -16.56 14.89
C HIS A 241 14.01 -16.40 14.64
N TYR A 242 14.44 -15.28 13.96
CA TYR A 242 15.87 -15.05 13.69
C TYR A 242 16.57 -14.19 14.76
N GLY A 243 15.87 -13.70 15.78
CA GLY A 243 16.46 -12.97 16.92
C GLY A 243 16.95 -11.55 16.60
N LEU A 244 16.43 -10.90 15.54
CA LEU A 244 16.81 -9.54 15.23
C LEU A 244 16.21 -8.54 16.24
N THR A 245 16.94 -7.47 16.52
CA THR A 245 16.36 -6.32 17.21
C THR A 245 15.37 -5.59 16.30
N PRO A 246 14.41 -4.79 16.83
CA PRO A 246 13.50 -3.97 16.02
C PRO A 246 14.24 -3.06 15.00
N ARG A 247 15.43 -2.57 15.38
CA ARG A 247 16.26 -1.74 14.49
C ARG A 247 16.86 -2.56 13.34
N GLN A 248 17.38 -3.76 13.62
CA GLN A 248 17.91 -4.66 12.57
C GLN A 248 16.80 -5.14 11.64
N TYR A 249 15.62 -5.46 12.19
CA TYR A 249 14.42 -5.74 11.40
C TYR A 249 14.12 -4.60 10.42
N SER A 250 14.08 -3.36 10.92
CA SER A 250 13.77 -2.18 10.10
C SER A 250 14.78 -1.97 8.98
N LEU A 251 16.07 -2.25 9.22
CA LEU A 251 17.11 -2.22 8.17
C LEU A 251 16.88 -3.31 7.12
N ALA A 252 16.59 -4.55 7.54
CA ALA A 252 16.29 -5.66 6.62
C ALA A 252 15.05 -5.37 5.77
N PHE A 253 14.01 -4.81 6.40
CA PHE A 253 12.80 -4.38 5.69
C PHE A 253 13.10 -3.27 4.69
N ALA A 254 13.87 -2.25 5.08
CA ALA A 254 14.28 -1.13 4.23
C ALA A 254 15.07 -1.59 3.00
N VAL A 255 15.95 -2.58 3.14
CA VAL A 255 16.72 -3.17 2.02
C VAL A 255 15.79 -3.82 0.99
N ASN A 256 14.80 -4.60 1.45
CA ASN A 256 13.80 -5.22 0.57
C ASN A 256 12.90 -4.17 -0.09
N ALA A 257 12.46 -3.16 0.66
CA ALA A 257 11.68 -2.05 0.12
C ALA A 257 12.48 -1.24 -0.92
N ALA A 258 13.76 -1.00 -0.67
CA ALA A 258 14.66 -0.31 -1.61
C ALA A 258 14.84 -1.09 -2.91
N SER A 259 14.88 -2.43 -2.86
CA SER A 259 14.92 -3.27 -4.07
C SER A 259 13.63 -3.12 -4.87
N PHE A 260 12.46 -3.26 -4.22
CA PHE A 260 11.16 -3.09 -4.86
C PHE A 260 11.03 -1.72 -5.54
N ILE A 261 11.33 -0.66 -4.81
CA ILE A 261 11.20 0.72 -5.28
C ILE A 261 12.27 1.03 -6.34
N GLY A 262 13.53 0.65 -6.10
CA GLY A 262 14.64 0.93 -6.99
C GLY A 262 14.45 0.29 -8.37
N VAL A 263 14.04 -0.97 -8.41
CA VAL A 263 13.79 -1.68 -9.67
C VAL A 263 12.54 -1.14 -10.37
N SER A 264 11.50 -0.71 -9.64
CA SER A 264 10.31 -0.11 -10.23
C SER A 264 10.59 1.15 -11.06
N GLN A 265 11.67 1.90 -10.73
CA GLN A 265 12.06 3.10 -11.49
C GLN A 265 12.50 2.77 -12.93
N PHE A 266 12.88 1.54 -13.19
CA PHE A 266 13.29 1.10 -14.53
C PHE A 266 12.11 0.58 -15.38
N ALA A 267 10.90 0.45 -14.79
CA ALA A 267 9.73 -0.12 -15.46
C ALA A 267 9.40 0.62 -16.77
N GLY A 268 9.42 1.96 -16.78
CA GLY A 268 9.15 2.77 -17.97
C GLY A 268 10.17 2.53 -19.10
N LYS A 269 11.46 2.62 -18.78
CA LYS A 269 12.54 2.38 -19.78
C LYS A 269 12.51 0.96 -20.36
N LEU A 270 12.20 -0.01 -19.51
CA LEU A 270 12.07 -1.39 -19.95
C LEU A 270 10.81 -1.57 -20.82
N ALA A 271 9.70 -0.87 -20.47
CA ALA A 271 8.46 -0.89 -21.24
C ALA A 271 8.64 -0.35 -22.66
N GLU A 272 9.35 0.75 -22.82
CA GLU A 272 9.71 1.31 -24.12
C GLU A 272 10.49 0.33 -25.00
N ARG A 273 11.39 -0.46 -24.38
CA ARG A 273 12.28 -1.38 -25.11
C ARG A 273 11.67 -2.74 -25.39
N TYR A 274 10.88 -3.29 -24.47
CA TYR A 274 10.43 -4.70 -24.52
C TYR A 274 8.92 -4.87 -24.58
N GLY A 275 8.15 -3.80 -24.36
CA GLY A 275 6.69 -3.81 -24.24
C GLY A 275 6.21 -4.27 -22.86
N LEU A 276 5.09 -3.70 -22.42
CA LEU A 276 4.48 -3.96 -21.09
C LEU A 276 4.18 -5.46 -20.84
N PRO A 277 3.53 -6.22 -21.78
CA PRO A 277 3.17 -7.60 -21.52
C PRO A 277 4.39 -8.51 -21.28
N ARG A 278 5.49 -8.26 -21.99
CA ARG A 278 6.73 -9.06 -21.86
C ARG A 278 7.39 -8.82 -20.51
N ILE A 279 7.41 -7.56 -20.04
CA ILE A 279 7.96 -7.21 -18.71
C ILE A 279 7.16 -7.92 -17.63
N VAL A 280 5.83 -7.82 -17.64
CA VAL A 280 4.97 -8.48 -16.65
C VAL A 280 5.23 -9.98 -16.64
N SER A 281 5.29 -10.63 -17.81
CA SER A 281 5.51 -12.07 -17.91
C SER A 281 6.87 -12.51 -17.36
N VAL A 282 7.95 -11.80 -17.70
CA VAL A 282 9.31 -12.11 -17.25
C VAL A 282 9.48 -11.79 -15.75
N ALA A 283 8.97 -10.65 -15.32
CA ALA A 283 9.05 -10.24 -13.91
C ALA A 283 8.29 -11.21 -12.99
N LEU A 284 7.08 -11.64 -13.38
CA LEU A 284 6.32 -12.63 -12.61
C LEU A 284 6.98 -14.00 -12.58
N LEU A 285 7.59 -14.44 -13.69
CA LEU A 285 8.35 -15.69 -13.70
C LEU A 285 9.54 -15.59 -12.74
N GLY A 286 10.32 -14.50 -12.82
CA GLY A 286 11.47 -14.27 -11.93
C GLY A 286 11.04 -14.17 -10.46
N PHE A 287 9.94 -13.48 -10.18
CA PHE A 287 9.36 -13.38 -8.84
C PHE A 287 8.91 -14.75 -8.31
N ALA A 288 8.09 -15.49 -9.08
CA ALA A 288 7.59 -16.81 -8.67
C ALA A 288 8.75 -17.82 -8.48
N ALA A 289 9.72 -17.83 -9.41
CA ALA A 289 10.89 -18.69 -9.30
C ALA A 289 11.70 -18.37 -8.03
N SER A 290 11.97 -17.09 -7.73
CA SER A 290 12.68 -16.68 -6.52
C SER A 290 11.93 -17.12 -5.26
N MET A 291 10.61 -16.95 -5.20
CA MET A 291 9.83 -17.31 -4.01
C MET A 291 9.70 -18.83 -3.84
N VAL A 292 9.59 -19.58 -4.93
CA VAL A 292 9.62 -21.06 -4.90
C VAL A 292 10.98 -21.56 -4.43
N VAL A 293 12.09 -20.97 -4.91
CA VAL A 293 13.43 -21.29 -4.43
C VAL A 293 13.54 -21.02 -2.92
N LEU A 294 13.08 -19.86 -2.44
CA LEU A 294 13.09 -19.52 -1.03
C LEU A 294 12.31 -20.54 -0.18
N ALA A 295 11.10 -20.88 -0.62
CA ALA A 295 10.29 -21.89 0.05
C ALA A 295 11.01 -23.26 0.08
N THR A 296 11.54 -23.69 -1.07
CA THR A 296 12.27 -24.99 -1.18
C THR A 296 13.48 -25.03 -0.25
N LEU A 297 14.29 -23.97 -0.19
CA LEU A 297 15.44 -23.88 0.72
C LEU A 297 14.99 -24.01 2.18
N ASN A 298 13.96 -23.27 2.57
CA ASN A 298 13.47 -23.30 3.95
C ASN A 298 12.89 -24.67 4.35
N PHE A 299 12.11 -25.31 3.46
CA PHE A 299 11.59 -26.67 3.70
C PHE A 299 12.68 -27.76 3.67
N ALA A 300 13.79 -27.54 2.92
CA ALA A 300 14.94 -28.40 2.91
C ALA A 300 15.83 -28.25 4.16
N GLY A 301 15.47 -27.37 5.11
CA GLY A 301 16.22 -27.13 6.33
C GLY A 301 17.36 -26.09 6.20
N ILE A 302 17.45 -25.41 5.06
CA ILE A 302 18.36 -24.26 4.87
C ILE A 302 17.60 -23.01 5.33
N ASP A 303 17.37 -22.94 6.64
CA ASP A 303 16.66 -21.85 7.31
C ASP A 303 17.66 -20.86 7.90
N GLY A 304 17.99 -19.81 7.15
CA GLY A 304 18.97 -18.81 7.55
C GLY A 304 18.56 -17.39 7.15
N LEU A 305 18.96 -16.41 7.94
CA LEU A 305 18.67 -15.01 7.72
C LEU A 305 19.25 -14.49 6.39
N ALA A 306 20.49 -14.85 6.06
CA ALA A 306 21.17 -14.38 4.86
C ALA A 306 20.50 -14.85 3.55
N PRO A 307 20.21 -16.16 3.35
CA PRO A 307 19.44 -16.60 2.19
C PRO A 307 18.02 -16.03 2.15
N MET A 308 17.36 -15.87 3.31
CA MET A 308 16.05 -15.24 3.39
C MET A 308 16.06 -13.82 2.81
N ILE A 309 16.93 -12.94 3.31
CA ILE A 309 17.02 -11.55 2.87
C ILE A 309 17.46 -11.48 1.40
N ALA A 310 18.46 -12.29 1.00
CA ALA A 310 19.00 -12.25 -0.37
C ALA A 310 17.95 -12.64 -1.43
N VAL A 311 17.19 -13.71 -1.16
CA VAL A 311 16.18 -14.17 -2.12
C VAL A 311 14.95 -13.27 -2.12
N LEU A 312 14.52 -12.73 -0.96
CA LEU A 312 13.46 -11.73 -0.88
C LEU A 312 13.84 -10.46 -1.64
N LEU A 313 15.08 -9.98 -1.51
CA LEU A 313 15.58 -8.82 -2.23
C LEU A 313 15.46 -9.00 -3.75
N ILE A 314 15.86 -10.16 -4.28
CA ILE A 314 15.73 -10.47 -5.70
C ILE A 314 14.27 -10.53 -6.11
N GLY A 315 13.44 -11.25 -5.35
CA GLY A 315 12.03 -11.41 -5.65
C GLY A 315 11.25 -10.10 -5.61
N PHE A 316 11.44 -9.28 -4.58
CA PHE A 316 10.78 -7.97 -4.51
C PHE A 316 11.28 -6.99 -5.56
N GLY A 317 12.53 -7.11 -6.03
CA GLY A 317 12.99 -6.41 -7.21
C GLY A 317 12.15 -6.74 -8.45
N PHE A 318 11.90 -8.02 -8.72
CA PHE A 318 10.99 -8.42 -9.80
C PHE A 318 9.55 -7.92 -9.58
N LEU A 319 9.03 -8.01 -8.35
CA LEU A 319 7.69 -7.53 -8.01
C LEU A 319 7.55 -6.02 -8.25
N GLY A 320 8.62 -5.25 -8.05
CA GLY A 320 8.67 -3.82 -8.34
C GLY A 320 8.38 -3.46 -9.80
N LEU A 321 8.63 -4.37 -10.75
CA LEU A 321 8.26 -4.20 -12.15
C LEU A 321 6.78 -4.56 -12.41
N VAL A 322 6.22 -5.50 -11.66
CA VAL A 322 4.86 -6.02 -11.90
C VAL A 322 3.79 -4.99 -11.61
N VAL A 323 3.83 -4.38 -10.42
CA VAL A 323 2.74 -3.53 -9.94
C VAL A 323 2.51 -2.28 -10.82
N PRO A 324 3.52 -1.46 -11.15
CA PRO A 324 3.30 -0.29 -11.99
C PRO A 324 2.89 -0.68 -13.41
N THR A 325 3.48 -1.75 -13.96
CA THR A 325 3.23 -2.17 -15.34
C THR A 325 1.82 -2.71 -15.52
N THR A 326 1.33 -3.54 -14.60
CA THR A 326 -0.06 -4.05 -14.64
C THR A 326 -1.07 -2.92 -14.42
N SER A 327 -0.72 -1.93 -13.58
CA SER A 327 -1.57 -0.76 -13.35
C SER A 327 -1.72 0.08 -14.62
N VAL A 328 -0.63 0.35 -15.34
CA VAL A 328 -0.68 1.07 -16.62
C VAL A 328 -1.55 0.30 -17.61
N MET A 329 -1.29 -0.99 -17.80
CA MET A 329 -2.07 -1.82 -18.75
C MET A 329 -3.56 -1.87 -18.41
N ALA A 330 -3.93 -1.94 -17.11
CA ALA A 330 -5.33 -1.95 -16.69
C ALA A 330 -6.06 -0.62 -16.93
N LEU A 331 -5.32 0.49 -16.96
CA LEU A 331 -5.89 1.83 -17.16
C LEU A 331 -5.92 2.26 -18.62
N ASP A 332 -5.10 1.68 -19.50
CA ASP A 332 -4.97 2.10 -20.91
C ASP A 332 -6.30 2.03 -21.66
N ASP A 333 -7.08 0.96 -21.48
CA ASP A 333 -8.37 0.79 -22.15
C ASP A 333 -9.52 1.59 -21.48
N HIS A 334 -9.26 2.29 -20.35
CA HIS A 334 -10.26 2.93 -19.50
C HIS A 334 -9.96 4.40 -19.19
N GLY A 335 -9.33 5.12 -20.11
CA GLY A 335 -8.89 6.51 -19.92
C GLY A 335 -9.98 7.48 -19.43
N GLU A 336 -11.21 7.37 -19.94
CA GLU A 336 -12.34 8.22 -19.53
C GLU A 336 -12.77 8.00 -18.07
N ILE A 337 -12.61 6.79 -17.55
CA ILE A 337 -12.96 6.40 -16.17
C ILE A 337 -11.75 5.99 -15.34
N ALA A 338 -10.55 6.43 -15.75
CA ALA A 338 -9.28 6.03 -15.12
C ALA A 338 -9.23 6.30 -13.60
N GLY A 339 -9.92 7.34 -13.13
CA GLY A 339 -10.05 7.62 -11.69
C GLY A 339 -10.81 6.52 -10.94
N ALA A 340 -11.95 6.08 -11.47
CA ALA A 340 -12.73 4.97 -10.93
C ALA A 340 -11.96 3.64 -11.05
N ALA A 341 -11.30 3.40 -12.18
CA ALA A 341 -10.49 2.20 -12.41
C ALA A 341 -9.32 2.10 -11.40
N SER A 342 -8.58 3.19 -11.18
CA SER A 342 -7.50 3.24 -10.18
C SER A 342 -8.02 3.02 -8.75
N ALA A 343 -9.16 3.60 -8.38
CA ALA A 343 -9.77 3.43 -7.06
C ALA A 343 -10.22 1.98 -6.84
N LEU A 344 -10.91 1.38 -7.84
CA LEU A 344 -11.36 0.00 -7.76
C LEU A 344 -10.18 -0.97 -7.68
N MET A 345 -9.15 -0.79 -8.51
CA MET A 345 -7.94 -1.61 -8.51
C MET A 345 -7.23 -1.54 -7.15
N GLY A 346 -7.00 -0.34 -6.60
CA GLY A 346 -6.38 -0.18 -5.28
C GLY A 346 -7.20 -0.80 -4.16
N THR A 347 -8.53 -0.67 -4.21
CA THR A 347 -9.45 -1.30 -3.25
C THR A 347 -9.36 -2.83 -3.31
N LEU A 348 -9.41 -3.42 -4.51
CA LEU A 348 -9.32 -4.87 -4.69
C LEU A 348 -7.96 -5.42 -4.21
N GLN A 349 -6.87 -4.69 -4.43
CA GLN A 349 -5.54 -5.05 -3.91
C GLN A 349 -5.52 -5.05 -2.37
N LEU A 350 -6.10 -4.03 -1.73
CA LEU A 350 -6.16 -3.93 -0.26
C LEU A 350 -7.07 -5.00 0.36
N VAL A 351 -8.23 -5.26 -0.25
CA VAL A 351 -9.16 -6.30 0.21
C VAL A 351 -8.51 -7.69 0.11
N LEU A 352 -7.86 -8.00 -1.03
CA LEU A 352 -7.12 -9.24 -1.17
C LEU A 352 -5.98 -9.33 -0.17
N GLY A 353 -5.24 -8.23 0.06
CA GLY A 353 -4.18 -8.15 1.05
C GLY A 353 -4.70 -8.44 2.46
N ALA A 354 -5.80 -7.83 2.86
CA ALA A 354 -6.43 -8.07 4.15
C ALA A 354 -6.89 -9.54 4.30
N LEU A 355 -7.51 -10.10 3.25
CA LEU A 355 -7.93 -11.50 3.24
C LEU A 355 -6.76 -12.46 3.40
N VAL A 356 -5.67 -12.21 2.68
CA VAL A 356 -4.46 -13.03 2.75
C VAL A 356 -3.80 -12.93 4.12
N ILE A 357 -3.76 -11.75 4.76
CA ILE A 357 -3.28 -11.60 6.14
C ILE A 357 -4.13 -12.45 7.09
N ALA A 358 -5.47 -12.40 6.98
CA ALA A 358 -6.36 -13.20 7.81
C ALA A 358 -6.13 -14.71 7.65
N VAL A 359 -6.00 -15.16 6.40
CA VAL A 359 -5.75 -16.58 6.09
C VAL A 359 -4.38 -17.02 6.63
N MET A 360 -3.33 -16.21 6.41
CA MET A 360 -1.98 -16.53 6.87
C MET A 360 -1.87 -16.56 8.39
N GLY A 361 -2.64 -15.74 9.11
CA GLY A 361 -2.67 -15.74 10.57
C GLY A 361 -3.06 -17.10 11.17
N VAL A 362 -3.85 -17.92 10.47
CA VAL A 362 -4.25 -19.26 10.91
C VAL A 362 -3.09 -20.27 10.84
N PHE A 363 -2.10 -20.02 9.99
CA PHE A 363 -0.97 -20.93 9.75
C PHE A 363 0.30 -20.54 10.53
N VAL A 364 0.26 -19.50 11.34
CA VAL A 364 1.43 -19.06 12.12
C VAL A 364 1.85 -20.15 13.11
N ASP A 365 3.11 -20.59 12.99
CA ASP A 365 3.69 -21.67 13.80
C ASP A 365 5.00 -21.27 14.51
N GLY A 366 5.32 -19.98 14.49
CA GLY A 366 6.57 -19.44 15.05
C GLY A 366 7.81 -19.65 14.16
N THR A 367 7.66 -20.26 12.98
CA THR A 367 8.73 -20.46 11.98
C THR A 367 8.57 -19.54 10.78
N ALA A 368 9.59 -19.50 9.90
CA ALA A 368 9.51 -18.78 8.64
C ALA A 368 8.67 -19.50 7.56
N ARG A 369 8.38 -20.79 7.74
CA ARG A 369 7.74 -21.64 6.72
C ARG A 369 6.39 -21.15 6.23
N PRO A 370 5.42 -20.78 7.09
CA PRO A 370 4.13 -20.29 6.61
C PRO A 370 4.27 -19.02 5.75
N MET A 371 5.11 -18.07 6.19
CA MET A 371 5.34 -16.84 5.46
C MET A 371 5.91 -17.11 4.05
N VAL A 372 6.99 -17.88 3.95
CA VAL A 372 7.63 -18.14 2.65
C VAL A 372 6.75 -18.98 1.73
N ALA A 373 6.02 -19.97 2.29
CA ALA A 373 5.06 -20.77 1.53
C ALA A 373 3.91 -19.90 1.00
N GLY A 374 3.32 -19.06 1.85
CA GLY A 374 2.26 -18.15 1.46
C GLY A 374 2.69 -17.19 0.35
N ILE A 375 3.87 -16.58 0.47
CA ILE A 375 4.44 -15.71 -0.59
C ILE A 375 4.65 -16.50 -1.88
N ALA A 376 5.19 -17.71 -1.82
CA ALA A 376 5.40 -18.55 -3.01
C ALA A 376 4.08 -18.91 -3.71
N VAL A 377 3.06 -19.30 -2.93
CA VAL A 377 1.73 -19.64 -3.47
C VAL A 377 1.10 -18.46 -4.22
N VAL A 378 1.05 -17.28 -3.61
CA VAL A 378 0.44 -16.12 -4.27
C VAL A 378 1.28 -15.64 -5.47
N ALA A 379 2.60 -15.77 -5.43
CA ALA A 379 3.48 -15.46 -6.56
C ALA A 379 3.22 -16.41 -7.76
N VAL A 380 3.05 -17.71 -7.50
CA VAL A 380 2.69 -18.70 -8.54
C VAL A 380 1.29 -18.42 -9.09
N ILE A 381 0.31 -18.09 -8.25
CA ILE A 381 -1.03 -17.71 -8.70
C ILE A 381 -0.94 -16.49 -9.63
N ALA A 382 -0.21 -15.43 -9.25
CA ALA A 382 -0.03 -14.24 -10.08
C ALA A 382 0.60 -14.60 -11.44
N TRP A 383 1.62 -15.46 -11.45
CA TRP A 383 2.26 -15.93 -12.67
C TRP A 383 1.30 -16.73 -13.57
N VAL A 384 0.53 -17.68 -13.02
CA VAL A 384 -0.47 -18.46 -13.77
C VAL A 384 -1.54 -17.56 -14.36
N LEU A 385 -2.09 -16.63 -13.58
CA LEU A 385 -3.06 -15.64 -14.06
C LEU A 385 -2.51 -14.81 -15.22
N SER A 386 -1.23 -14.43 -15.17
CA SER A 386 -0.61 -13.69 -16.26
C SER A 386 -0.55 -14.45 -17.57
N ARG A 387 -0.37 -15.79 -17.51
CA ARG A 387 -0.36 -16.65 -18.71
C ARG A 387 -1.74 -16.69 -19.39
N TRP A 388 -2.82 -16.67 -18.61
CA TRP A 388 -4.17 -16.64 -19.14
C TRP A 388 -4.55 -15.25 -19.66
N THR A 389 -4.34 -14.20 -18.84
CA THR A 389 -4.75 -12.84 -19.18
C THR A 389 -3.98 -12.27 -20.38
N LEU A 390 -2.65 -12.51 -20.43
CA LEU A 390 -1.80 -11.98 -21.50
C LEU A 390 -1.75 -12.88 -22.75
N GLY A 391 -2.07 -14.17 -22.60
CA GLY A 391 -2.12 -15.12 -23.71
C GLY A 391 -3.39 -15.04 -24.55
N SER A 392 -4.45 -14.41 -24.06
CA SER A 392 -5.75 -14.33 -24.73
C SER A 392 -5.90 -13.14 -25.72
N ARG A 393 -4.96 -12.22 -25.79
CA ARG A 393 -4.95 -11.21 -26.88
C ARG A 393 -4.32 -11.81 -28.15
N PRO A 394 -5.02 -11.78 -29.32
CA PRO A 394 -4.36 -12.00 -30.60
C PRO A 394 -3.21 -10.98 -30.72
N ARG A 395 -2.02 -11.45 -31.14
CA ARG A 395 -0.93 -10.54 -31.50
C ARG A 395 -1.45 -9.58 -32.55
N GLU A 396 -1.62 -8.30 -32.19
CA GLU A 396 -1.69 -7.26 -33.20
C GLU A 396 -0.41 -7.36 -34.00
N THR A 397 -0.52 -7.79 -35.24
CA THR A 397 0.55 -7.75 -36.21
C THR A 397 0.91 -6.29 -36.38
N ALA A 398 2.15 -5.93 -36.03
CA ALA A 398 2.72 -4.62 -36.26
C ALA A 398 2.43 -4.22 -37.72
N PRO A 399 1.95 -3.00 -37.99
CA PRO A 399 1.86 -2.51 -39.35
C PRO A 399 3.27 -2.50 -39.92
N ALA A 400 3.40 -3.08 -41.16
CA ALA A 400 4.63 -3.21 -41.91
C ALA A 400 5.18 -1.83 -42.36
#